data_e228c09f5ef902118a3b70dbc55c099f
#
_entry.id   e228c09f5ef902118a3b70dbc55c099f
#
_cell.length_a   1.000
_cell.length_b   1.000
_cell.length_c   1.000
_cell.angle_alpha   90.00
_cell.angle_beta   90.00
_cell.angle_gamma   90.00
#
_symmetry.space_group_name_H-M   'P 1'
#
loop_
_entity.id
_entity.type
_entity.pdbx_description
1 polymer ?
#
loop_
_entity_poly.entity_id
_entity_poly.type
_entity_poly.pdbx_seq_one_letter_code
_entity_poly.pdbx_strand_id
1 'polypeptide(L)'
;MWRLVYLCFITALASCWARPRLPPLSHEMVNYINKANTTWKAGHNFHNVDYSYVQKLCGTLLKGPKLPIMVQYAGEMNFPTNFDSREQWPNCPTIKEIRDQGSCGSCWVRGFPPFLQAFGAAEAMSDRVCIHSDSKVSVEISSEDLLTCCKSCGMGCNGGYPSAAWDFWTKQGLVSGGLYDSHIGCRPYTIEPCEHHVNGSRPSCSGEGGDTPRCAKSCEAGYSPSYKSDKHYGKSSYNVGEEEKQIMKEISENGPVEGAFTVYEDFLLYKGGVYQHVTGSAVGGHAIKVLGWGEENGTPYWLGANSWNTDWGENGFFKILKGSDHCGIESEMVAGIPA
;
A
#
# COMPACT_ATOMS: atom_id res chain seq x y z
N MET A 1 -27.67 18.94 -69.75
CA MET A 1 -28.21 18.18 -68.56
C MET A 1 -27.13 18.06 -67.55
N TRP A 2 -27.18 18.88 -66.50
CA TRP A 2 -26.21 18.89 -65.44
C TRP A 2 -26.86 18.14 -64.24
N ARG A 3 -26.21 17.04 -63.81
CA ARG A 3 -26.63 16.31 -62.54
C ARG A 3 -25.91 16.95 -61.40
N LEU A 4 -26.64 17.59 -60.50
CA LEU A 4 -26.17 17.99 -59.18
C LEU A 4 -26.03 16.74 -58.33
N VAL A 5 -24.80 16.47 -57.85
CA VAL A 5 -24.53 15.46 -56.79
C VAL A 5 -24.54 16.21 -55.46
N TYR A 6 -25.58 15.98 -54.67
CA TYR A 6 -25.60 16.43 -53.25
C TYR A 6 -24.76 15.50 -52.42
N LEU A 7 -23.56 15.97 -51.99
CA LEU A 7 -22.79 15.33 -50.94
C LEU A 7 -23.43 15.69 -49.59
N CYS A 8 -24.12 14.75 -48.97
CA CYS A 8 -24.51 14.87 -47.58
C CYS A 8 -23.27 14.62 -46.68
N PHE A 9 -22.69 15.72 -46.17
CA PHE A 9 -21.75 15.62 -45.04
C PHE A 9 -22.52 15.29 -43.78
N ILE A 10 -22.51 14.02 -43.34
CA ILE A 10 -22.91 13.61 -41.98
C ILE A 10 -21.75 13.99 -41.08
N THR A 11 -21.82 15.17 -40.46
CA THR A 11 -20.95 15.52 -39.33
C THR A 11 -21.39 14.69 -38.13
N ALA A 12 -20.72 13.57 -37.88
CA ALA A 12 -20.83 12.87 -36.63
C ALA A 12 -20.23 13.79 -35.55
N LEU A 13 -21.07 14.53 -34.85
CA LEU A 13 -20.73 15.18 -33.60
C LEU A 13 -20.45 14.07 -32.59
N ALA A 14 -19.19 13.66 -32.50
CA ALA A 14 -18.70 12.91 -31.32
C ALA A 14 -18.83 13.87 -30.14
N SER A 15 -19.95 13.79 -29.46
CA SER A 15 -20.13 14.44 -28.17
C SER A 15 -19.12 13.80 -27.21
N CYS A 16 -17.97 14.46 -27.06
CA CYS A 16 -17.02 14.15 -26.00
C CYS A 16 -17.72 14.47 -24.68
N TRP A 17 -18.39 13.47 -24.14
CA TRP A 17 -18.97 13.54 -22.81
C TRP A 17 -17.79 13.64 -21.84
N ALA A 18 -17.41 14.85 -21.47
CA ALA A 18 -16.50 15.05 -20.36
C ALA A 18 -17.10 14.32 -19.15
N ARG A 19 -16.36 13.36 -18.59
CA ARG A 19 -16.81 12.66 -17.37
C ARG A 19 -17.16 13.72 -16.31
N PRO A 20 -18.31 13.64 -15.66
CA PRO A 20 -18.68 14.63 -14.65
C PRO A 20 -17.62 14.63 -13.56
N ARG A 21 -17.12 15.82 -13.23
CA ARG A 21 -16.20 15.98 -12.10
C ARG A 21 -17.02 15.87 -10.81
N LEU A 22 -17.03 14.66 -10.24
CA LEU A 22 -17.74 14.37 -9.01
C LEU A 22 -16.90 14.86 -7.82
N PRO A 23 -17.52 15.47 -6.79
CA PRO A 23 -16.79 15.83 -5.59
C PRO A 23 -16.21 14.59 -4.91
N PRO A 24 -14.93 14.60 -4.49
CA PRO A 24 -14.34 13.50 -3.76
C PRO A 24 -15.14 13.15 -2.50
N LEU A 25 -15.19 11.88 -2.13
CA LEU A 25 -15.89 11.35 -0.95
C LEU A 25 -17.41 11.60 -0.92
N SER A 26 -18.02 12.09 -2.01
CA SER A 26 -19.43 12.44 -2.05
C SER A 26 -20.36 11.22 -2.27
N HIS A 27 -21.61 11.37 -1.85
CA HIS A 27 -22.67 10.41 -2.17
C HIS A 27 -22.88 10.25 -3.69
N GLU A 28 -22.68 11.34 -4.45
CA GLU A 28 -22.78 11.32 -5.90
C GLU A 28 -21.74 10.39 -6.51
N MET A 29 -20.48 10.43 -6.02
CA MET A 29 -19.41 9.56 -6.49
C MET A 29 -19.69 8.09 -6.14
N VAL A 30 -20.12 7.80 -4.91
CA VAL A 30 -20.55 6.45 -4.50
C VAL A 30 -21.67 5.91 -5.39
N ASN A 31 -22.70 6.73 -5.63
CA ASN A 31 -23.82 6.35 -6.48
C ASN A 31 -23.41 6.14 -7.94
N TYR A 32 -22.51 6.98 -8.47
CA TYR A 32 -21.98 6.85 -9.82
C TYR A 32 -21.26 5.51 -10.01
N ILE A 33 -20.33 5.18 -9.10
CA ILE A 33 -19.56 3.94 -9.15
C ILE A 33 -20.48 2.72 -9.05
N ASN A 34 -21.41 2.71 -8.08
CA ASN A 34 -22.30 1.58 -7.88
C ASN A 34 -23.33 1.39 -9.03
N LYS A 35 -23.72 2.47 -9.71
CA LYS A 35 -24.57 2.40 -10.92
C LYS A 35 -23.80 1.94 -12.16
N ALA A 36 -22.48 2.17 -12.21
CA ALA A 36 -21.65 1.72 -13.33
C ALA A 36 -21.50 0.19 -13.40
N ASN A 37 -22.03 -0.53 -12.40
CA ASN A 37 -22.00 -2.00 -12.31
C ASN A 37 -20.61 -2.58 -12.52
N THR A 38 -19.65 -2.04 -11.77
CA THR A 38 -18.24 -2.42 -11.80
C THR A 38 -18.00 -3.74 -11.06
N THR A 39 -16.74 -4.19 -11.05
CA THR A 39 -16.29 -5.39 -10.32
C THR A 39 -16.18 -5.18 -8.80
N TRP A 40 -16.49 -3.99 -8.31
CA TRP A 40 -16.36 -3.63 -6.90
C TRP A 40 -17.50 -2.73 -6.43
N LYS A 41 -17.60 -2.55 -5.13
CA LYS A 41 -18.62 -1.73 -4.47
C LYS A 41 -17.99 -0.55 -3.75
N ALA A 42 -18.58 0.63 -3.94
CA ALA A 42 -18.23 1.85 -3.25
C ALA A 42 -19.15 2.11 -2.05
N GLY A 43 -18.58 2.71 -1.03
CA GLY A 43 -19.28 3.23 0.15
C GLY A 43 -18.39 4.22 0.89
N HIS A 44 -18.92 4.90 1.90
CA HIS A 44 -18.12 5.84 2.68
C HIS A 44 -17.20 5.11 3.64
N ASN A 45 -15.92 5.46 3.59
CA ASN A 45 -14.90 5.04 4.54
C ASN A 45 -14.47 6.20 5.45
N PHE A 46 -14.65 7.44 5.01
CA PHE A 46 -14.18 8.63 5.71
C PHE A 46 -15.40 9.48 6.13
N HIS A 47 -15.53 9.71 7.43
CA HIS A 47 -16.62 10.49 8.03
C HIS A 47 -16.04 11.67 8.78
N ASN A 48 -16.60 12.87 8.57
CA ASN A 48 -16.23 14.10 9.26
C ASN A 48 -14.73 14.47 9.16
N VAL A 49 -14.07 14.08 8.07
CA VAL A 49 -12.68 14.46 7.77
C VAL A 49 -12.61 15.27 6.49
N ASP A 50 -11.71 16.23 6.46
CA ASP A 50 -11.44 16.98 5.24
C ASP A 50 -10.76 16.12 4.19
N TYR A 51 -11.11 16.33 2.92
CA TYR A 51 -10.45 15.64 1.81
C TYR A 51 -8.92 15.87 1.81
N SER A 52 -8.46 17.04 2.25
CA SER A 52 -7.03 17.32 2.44
C SER A 52 -6.33 16.38 3.43
N TYR A 53 -7.04 15.92 4.47
CA TYR A 53 -6.53 14.90 5.38
C TYR A 53 -6.35 13.56 4.65
N VAL A 54 -7.38 13.15 3.90
CA VAL A 54 -7.34 11.86 3.18
C VAL A 54 -6.24 11.84 2.10
N GLN A 55 -6.02 12.97 1.43
CA GLN A 55 -4.88 13.11 0.52
C GLN A 55 -3.53 12.86 1.20
N LYS A 56 -3.41 13.20 2.47
CA LYS A 56 -2.17 12.99 3.26
C LYS A 56 -1.87 11.52 3.55
N LEU A 57 -2.85 10.64 3.45
CA LEU A 57 -2.64 9.19 3.62
C LEU A 57 -1.89 8.55 2.43
N CYS A 58 -1.79 9.24 1.31
CA CYS A 58 -1.13 8.79 0.09
C CYS A 58 0.22 9.50 -0.06
N GLY A 59 1.30 8.88 0.44
CA GLY A 59 2.61 9.52 0.54
C GLY A 59 3.75 8.78 -0.17
N THR A 60 3.48 7.83 -1.07
CA THR A 60 4.53 7.06 -1.76
C THR A 60 4.95 7.72 -3.07
N LEU A 61 6.26 7.77 -3.31
CA LEU A 61 6.81 8.17 -4.59
C LEU A 61 6.93 7.00 -5.53
N LEU A 62 6.09 7.04 -6.53
CA LEU A 62 6.19 6.16 -7.67
C LEU A 62 7.33 6.63 -8.58
N LYS A 63 7.94 5.69 -9.31
CA LYS A 63 9.05 5.94 -10.25
C LYS A 63 10.31 6.52 -9.59
N GLY A 64 10.56 6.15 -8.33
CA GLY A 64 11.79 6.44 -7.61
C GLY A 64 12.99 5.63 -8.09
N PRO A 65 14.14 5.72 -7.38
CA PRO A 65 15.29 4.87 -7.63
C PRO A 65 14.88 3.39 -7.60
N LYS A 66 15.29 2.63 -8.60
CA LYS A 66 15.01 1.20 -8.68
C LYS A 66 16.19 0.40 -8.12
N LEU A 67 15.89 -0.63 -7.37
CA LEU A 67 16.84 -1.68 -7.02
C LEU A 67 17.12 -2.58 -8.23
N PRO A 68 18.19 -3.38 -8.21
CA PRO A 68 18.36 -4.42 -9.23
C PRO A 68 17.10 -5.29 -9.35
N ILE A 69 16.69 -5.57 -10.57
CA ILE A 69 15.55 -6.46 -10.80
C ILE A 69 16.00 -7.90 -10.56
N MET A 70 15.30 -8.62 -9.71
CA MET A 70 15.47 -10.05 -9.57
C MET A 70 14.57 -10.76 -10.58
N VAL A 71 15.14 -11.15 -11.72
CA VAL A 71 14.43 -11.94 -12.71
C VAL A 71 14.42 -13.39 -12.24
N GLN A 72 13.27 -13.88 -11.83
CA GLN A 72 13.05 -15.28 -11.52
C GLN A 72 12.40 -15.95 -12.73
N TYR A 73 13.07 -16.95 -13.31
CA TYR A 73 12.46 -17.73 -14.40
C TYR A 73 11.24 -18.49 -13.85
N ALA A 74 10.05 -18.02 -14.22
CA ALA A 74 8.78 -18.63 -13.84
C ALA A 74 8.25 -19.61 -14.90
N GLY A 75 8.90 -19.71 -16.05
CA GLY A 75 8.74 -20.67 -17.13
C GLY A 75 7.35 -21.30 -17.29
N GLU A 76 7.31 -22.63 -17.27
CA GLU A 76 6.09 -23.44 -17.36
C GLU A 76 5.40 -23.66 -16.00
N MET A 77 5.71 -22.86 -14.96
CA MET A 77 5.09 -23.02 -13.64
C MET A 77 3.57 -22.79 -13.75
N ASN A 78 2.84 -23.76 -13.23
CA ASN A 78 1.40 -23.66 -13.06
C ASN A 78 1.13 -23.19 -11.63
N PHE A 79 0.59 -21.99 -11.51
CA PHE A 79 0.16 -21.43 -10.23
C PHE A 79 -1.29 -21.80 -9.95
N PRO A 80 -1.69 -21.97 -8.67
CA PRO A 80 -3.10 -22.12 -8.32
C PRO A 80 -3.88 -20.86 -8.71
N THR A 81 -5.17 -21.01 -8.97
CA THR A 81 -6.05 -19.86 -9.27
C THR A 81 -6.08 -18.84 -8.13
N ASN A 82 -6.05 -19.34 -6.89
CA ASN A 82 -6.03 -18.50 -5.69
C ASN A 82 -4.84 -18.86 -4.81
N PHE A 83 -4.22 -17.87 -4.22
CA PHE A 83 -3.15 -18.03 -3.23
C PHE A 83 -3.27 -16.94 -2.17
N ASP A 84 -3.18 -17.33 -0.91
CA ASP A 84 -3.21 -16.43 0.23
C ASP A 84 -2.08 -16.78 1.20
N SER A 85 -1.17 -15.87 1.43
CA SER A 85 -0.05 -16.06 2.36
C SER A 85 -0.49 -16.36 3.79
N ARG A 86 -1.68 -15.89 4.19
CA ARG A 86 -2.26 -16.14 5.52
C ARG A 86 -2.64 -17.60 5.74
N GLU A 87 -2.96 -18.29 4.65
CA GLU A 87 -3.28 -19.73 4.63
C GLU A 87 -2.03 -20.57 4.42
N GLN A 88 -1.12 -20.11 3.58
CA GLN A 88 0.15 -20.79 3.29
C GLN A 88 1.06 -20.85 4.51
N TRP A 89 1.15 -19.77 5.29
CA TRP A 89 2.00 -19.66 6.47
C TRP A 89 1.18 -19.31 7.72
N PRO A 90 0.32 -20.22 8.21
CA PRO A 90 -0.63 -19.93 9.28
C PRO A 90 0.05 -19.63 10.64
N ASN A 91 1.30 -20.06 10.80
CA ASN A 91 2.11 -19.84 12.00
C ASN A 91 2.86 -18.50 12.00
N CYS A 92 2.70 -17.67 10.95
CA CYS A 92 3.26 -16.32 10.89
C CYS A 92 2.14 -15.28 11.09
N PRO A 93 1.85 -14.88 12.33
CA PRO A 93 0.68 -14.05 12.67
C PRO A 93 0.73 -12.66 12.06
N THR A 94 1.92 -12.10 11.81
CA THR A 94 2.11 -10.78 11.23
C THR A 94 1.50 -10.65 9.83
N ILE A 95 1.34 -11.75 9.09
CA ILE A 95 0.72 -11.74 7.75
C ILE A 95 -0.75 -11.28 7.83
N LYS A 96 -1.43 -11.57 8.95
CA LYS A 96 -2.83 -11.22 9.19
C LYS A 96 -3.02 -9.84 9.81
N GLU A 97 -1.92 -9.21 10.22
CA GLU A 97 -1.96 -7.91 10.88
C GLU A 97 -2.29 -6.80 9.89
N ILE A 98 -3.20 -5.91 10.29
CA ILE A 98 -3.48 -4.65 9.62
C ILE A 98 -3.01 -3.53 10.54
N ARG A 99 -2.10 -2.72 10.05
CA ARG A 99 -1.55 -1.60 10.80
C ARG A 99 -2.34 -0.31 10.54
N ASP A 100 -2.11 0.67 11.40
CA ASP A 100 -2.69 2.01 11.27
C ASP A 100 -1.57 3.05 11.27
N GLN A 101 -1.42 3.76 10.15
CA GLN A 101 -0.41 4.82 10.01
C GLN A 101 -0.78 6.11 10.78
N GLY A 102 -2.00 6.20 11.33
CA GLY A 102 -2.48 7.38 12.00
C GLY A 102 -2.47 8.62 11.09
N SER A 103 -2.17 9.77 11.66
CA SER A 103 -2.05 11.04 10.92
C SER A 103 -0.70 11.25 10.22
N CYS A 104 0.11 10.19 10.07
CA CYS A 104 1.39 10.25 9.37
C CYS A 104 1.20 10.13 7.85
N GLY A 105 1.55 11.14 7.12
CA GLY A 105 1.35 11.23 5.67
C GLY A 105 0.89 12.63 5.26
N SER A 106 1.70 13.67 5.49
CA SER A 106 1.32 15.06 5.18
C SER A 106 1.81 15.49 3.81
N CYS A 107 0.88 15.72 2.88
CA CYS A 107 1.13 16.33 1.58
C CYS A 107 0.68 17.78 1.57
N TRP A 108 1.52 18.74 1.97
CA TRP A 108 1.23 20.16 1.77
C TRP A 108 2.47 21.00 1.45
N VAL A 109 3.12 20.78 0.31
CA VAL A 109 3.90 21.84 -0.34
C VAL A 109 3.81 21.65 -1.85
N ARG A 110 3.14 22.58 -2.53
CA ARG A 110 3.25 22.71 -3.98
C ARG A 110 4.71 23.01 -4.32
N GLY A 111 5.40 22.04 -4.90
CA GLY A 111 6.69 22.30 -5.54
C GLY A 111 7.90 21.47 -5.13
N PHE A 112 7.82 20.54 -4.19
CA PHE A 112 8.92 19.60 -3.88
C PHE A 112 8.40 18.19 -3.60
N PRO A 113 8.97 17.13 -4.26
CA PRO A 113 8.79 15.75 -3.85
C PRO A 113 9.82 15.40 -2.75
N PRO A 114 9.73 14.32 -2.04
CA PRO A 114 8.99 13.08 -2.03
C PRO A 114 8.61 12.51 -0.64
N PHE A 115 7.75 11.49 -0.58
CA PHE A 115 7.06 11.04 0.61
C PHE A 115 7.20 9.53 0.89
N LEU A 116 7.46 9.05 2.12
CA LEU A 116 7.65 7.64 2.52
C LEU A 116 6.42 7.05 3.21
N GLN A 117 6.03 5.85 2.79
CA GLN A 117 5.13 5.00 3.55
C GLN A 117 5.91 3.78 4.07
N ALA A 118 6.20 3.77 5.37
CA ALA A 118 7.05 2.76 6.01
C ALA A 118 6.30 1.44 6.32
N PHE A 119 4.96 1.44 6.24
CA PHE A 119 4.16 0.31 6.72
C PHE A 119 4.23 -0.89 5.78
N GLY A 120 3.96 -0.73 4.50
CA GLY A 120 4.01 -1.83 3.54
C GLY A 120 5.35 -2.58 3.57
N ALA A 121 6.47 -1.84 3.64
CA ALA A 121 7.80 -2.42 3.79
C ALA A 121 7.95 -3.18 5.10
N ALA A 122 7.68 -2.55 6.25
CA ALA A 122 7.88 -3.15 7.57
C ALA A 122 6.98 -4.39 7.79
N GLU A 123 5.76 -4.37 7.29
CA GLU A 123 4.85 -5.49 7.32
C GLU A 123 5.38 -6.68 6.50
N ALA A 124 5.75 -6.43 5.23
CA ALA A 124 6.30 -7.49 4.38
C ALA A 124 7.63 -8.04 4.91
N MET A 125 8.50 -7.18 5.49
CA MET A 125 9.74 -7.61 6.14
C MET A 125 9.46 -8.50 7.35
N SER A 126 8.47 -8.13 8.20
CA SER A 126 8.05 -8.94 9.37
C SER A 126 7.61 -10.34 8.95
N ASP A 127 6.76 -10.40 7.93
CA ASP A 127 6.24 -11.66 7.40
C ASP A 127 7.37 -12.54 6.85
N ARG A 128 8.30 -11.96 6.08
CA ARG A 128 9.43 -12.68 5.50
C ARG A 128 10.40 -13.19 6.55
N VAL A 129 10.66 -12.44 7.62
CA VAL A 129 11.47 -12.93 8.75
C VAL A 129 10.84 -14.18 9.37
N CYS A 130 9.53 -14.19 9.57
CA CYS A 130 8.83 -15.35 10.09
C CYS A 130 8.89 -16.55 9.11
N ILE A 131 8.57 -16.31 7.85
CA ILE A 131 8.54 -17.35 6.81
C ILE A 131 9.92 -18.00 6.65
N HIS A 132 10.97 -17.20 6.45
CA HIS A 132 12.32 -17.72 6.19
C HIS A 132 13.01 -18.30 7.42
N SER A 133 12.48 -18.08 8.62
CA SER A 133 12.92 -18.75 9.85
C SER A 133 12.13 -20.03 10.17
N ASP A 134 11.28 -20.51 9.25
CA ASP A 134 10.32 -21.59 9.51
C ASP A 134 9.47 -21.35 10.76
N SER A 135 8.97 -20.14 10.92
CA SER A 135 8.18 -19.66 12.07
C SER A 135 8.91 -19.67 13.42
N LYS A 136 10.24 -19.79 13.43
CA LYS A 136 11.04 -19.77 14.67
C LYS A 136 11.23 -18.36 15.21
N VAL A 137 11.20 -17.35 14.33
CA VAL A 137 11.31 -15.94 14.68
C VAL A 137 10.05 -15.23 14.20
N SER A 138 9.20 -14.82 15.12
CA SER A 138 8.04 -13.96 14.85
C SER A 138 8.32 -12.60 15.45
N VAL A 139 8.59 -11.63 14.61
CA VAL A 139 8.94 -10.27 15.02
C VAL A 139 8.18 -9.25 14.17
N GLU A 140 7.67 -8.24 14.83
CA GLU A 140 7.16 -7.06 14.14
C GLU A 140 8.33 -6.11 13.88
N ILE A 141 8.73 -5.95 12.61
CA ILE A 141 9.72 -4.94 12.21
C ILE A 141 9.14 -3.55 12.44
N SER A 142 9.91 -2.69 13.07
CA SER A 142 9.47 -1.36 13.49
C SER A 142 9.27 -0.40 12.32
N SER A 143 8.01 -0.04 12.07
CA SER A 143 7.67 1.08 11.16
C SER A 143 8.20 2.41 11.69
N GLU A 144 8.27 2.59 13.02
CA GLU A 144 8.82 3.76 13.69
C GLU A 144 10.31 3.95 13.40
N ASP A 145 11.11 2.87 13.49
CA ASP A 145 12.56 2.94 13.23
C ASP A 145 12.82 3.25 11.75
N LEU A 146 12.08 2.62 10.84
CA LEU A 146 12.17 2.90 9.41
C LEU A 146 11.77 4.34 9.10
N LEU A 147 10.60 4.78 9.58
CA LEU A 147 10.05 6.11 9.36
C LEU A 147 10.99 7.22 9.82
N THR A 148 11.56 7.05 11.01
CA THR A 148 12.29 8.13 11.69
C THR A 148 13.78 8.12 11.40
N CYS A 149 14.39 6.94 11.21
CA CYS A 149 15.85 6.79 11.13
C CYS A 149 16.39 6.61 9.70
N CYS A 150 15.56 6.22 8.73
CA CYS A 150 15.99 6.14 7.34
C CYS A 150 15.94 7.50 6.64
N LYS A 151 17.00 8.28 6.78
CA LYS A 151 17.09 9.59 6.11
C LYS A 151 17.23 9.51 4.58
N SER A 152 17.73 8.40 4.06
CA SER A 152 17.85 8.16 2.61
C SER A 152 16.55 7.66 1.97
N CYS A 153 15.60 7.20 2.79
CA CYS A 153 14.31 6.71 2.29
C CYS A 153 13.37 7.85 1.88
N GLY A 154 13.49 9.02 2.51
CA GLY A 154 12.59 10.14 2.28
C GLY A 154 12.57 11.11 3.46
N MET A 155 11.42 11.69 3.75
CA MET A 155 11.24 12.73 4.76
C MET A 155 10.22 12.33 5.86
N GLY A 156 10.26 11.08 6.32
CA GLY A 156 9.38 10.59 7.37
C GLY A 156 7.89 10.67 6.99
N CYS A 157 7.05 11.25 7.85
CA CYS A 157 5.61 11.42 7.59
C CYS A 157 5.30 12.25 6.33
N ASN A 158 6.30 12.86 5.75
CA ASN A 158 6.20 13.52 4.46
C ASN A 158 6.63 12.59 3.28
N GLY A 159 6.87 11.30 3.54
CA GLY A 159 6.95 10.17 2.61
C GLY A 159 8.30 9.75 2.01
N GLY A 160 8.35 8.79 1.04
CA GLY A 160 9.59 8.29 0.41
C GLY A 160 9.49 7.16 -0.60
N TYR A 161 10.59 6.47 -0.81
CA TYR A 161 10.79 5.44 -1.83
C TYR A 161 10.77 4.03 -1.24
N PRO A 162 9.85 3.15 -1.64
CA PRO A 162 9.83 1.74 -1.21
C PRO A 162 11.19 1.05 -1.36
N SER A 163 11.82 1.19 -2.52
CA SER A 163 13.15 0.61 -2.79
C SER A 163 14.23 1.03 -1.77
N ALA A 164 14.17 2.28 -1.31
CA ALA A 164 15.14 2.78 -0.32
C ALA A 164 14.90 2.20 1.09
N ALA A 165 13.64 1.86 1.43
CA ALA A 165 13.32 1.18 2.69
C ALA A 165 13.96 -0.23 2.74
N TRP A 166 13.85 -0.99 1.66
CA TRP A 166 14.46 -2.32 1.55
C TRP A 166 15.98 -2.27 1.49
N ASP A 167 16.56 -1.27 0.80
CA ASP A 167 18.01 -1.01 0.79
C ASP A 167 18.52 -0.64 2.20
N PHE A 168 17.77 0.17 2.94
CA PHE A 168 18.10 0.50 4.33
C PHE A 168 18.07 -0.73 5.24
N TRP A 169 17.08 -1.60 5.07
CA TRP A 169 17.00 -2.86 5.82
C TRP A 169 18.23 -3.73 5.62
N THR A 170 18.74 -3.84 4.40
CA THR A 170 19.97 -4.61 4.12
C THR A 170 21.23 -3.95 4.68
N LYS A 171 21.31 -2.62 4.64
CA LYS A 171 22.53 -1.88 5.01
C LYS A 171 22.63 -1.51 6.49
N GLN A 172 21.51 -1.19 7.11
CA GLN A 172 21.46 -0.65 8.47
C GLN A 172 20.70 -1.55 9.45
N GLY A 173 19.86 -2.44 8.94
CA GLY A 173 18.93 -3.21 9.73
C GLY A 173 17.84 -2.36 10.36
N LEU A 174 16.78 -3.01 10.80
CA LEU A 174 15.65 -2.40 11.51
C LEU A 174 15.44 -3.15 12.83
N VAL A 175 15.07 -2.43 13.87
CA VAL A 175 14.73 -3.02 15.15
C VAL A 175 13.29 -3.54 15.15
N SER A 176 12.92 -4.30 16.17
CA SER A 176 11.53 -4.69 16.43
C SER A 176 10.69 -3.53 16.92
N GLY A 177 9.39 -3.57 16.68
CA GLY A 177 8.43 -2.58 17.17
C GLY A 177 7.04 -2.81 16.62
N GLY A 178 6.09 -3.01 17.54
CA GLY A 178 4.68 -3.23 17.24
C GLY A 178 3.89 -1.94 17.02
N LEU A 179 2.58 -2.05 17.19
CA LEU A 179 1.62 -0.97 17.01
C LEU A 179 1.77 0.12 18.07
N TYR A 180 1.02 1.21 17.92
CA TYR A 180 0.94 2.28 18.91
C TYR A 180 0.56 1.74 20.29
N ASP A 181 1.28 2.18 21.33
CA ASP A 181 1.07 1.82 22.73
C ASP A 181 1.08 0.30 23.02
N SER A 182 1.62 -0.52 22.10
CA SER A 182 1.65 -1.97 22.26
C SER A 182 2.70 -2.44 23.25
N HIS A 183 3.73 -1.66 23.51
CA HIS A 183 4.93 -2.06 24.26
C HIS A 183 5.59 -3.34 23.73
N ILE A 184 5.40 -3.65 22.45
CA ILE A 184 6.00 -4.78 21.76
C ILE A 184 7.25 -4.33 21.02
N GLY A 185 8.38 -4.95 21.31
CA GLY A 185 9.65 -4.70 20.62
C GLY A 185 10.43 -3.49 21.15
N CYS A 186 11.50 -3.17 20.46
CA CYS A 186 12.44 -2.09 20.82
C CYS A 186 11.85 -0.69 20.59
N ARG A 187 11.16 -0.51 19.47
CA ARG A 187 10.57 0.79 19.06
C ARG A 187 9.16 0.61 18.51
N PRO A 188 8.15 0.51 19.40
CA PRO A 188 6.76 0.55 18.98
C PRO A 188 6.42 1.85 18.25
N TYR A 189 5.37 1.83 17.44
CA TYR A 189 4.90 3.02 16.73
C TYR A 189 4.42 4.09 17.71
N THR A 190 4.78 5.35 17.46
CA THR A 190 4.52 6.45 18.42
C THR A 190 3.43 7.41 17.97
N ILE A 191 2.93 7.29 16.73
CA ILE A 191 1.85 8.13 16.24
C ILE A 191 0.53 7.45 16.55
N GLU A 192 -0.32 8.17 17.27
CA GLU A 192 -1.63 7.68 17.71
C GLU A 192 -2.56 7.42 16.52
N PRO A 193 -3.23 6.25 16.45
CA PRO A 193 -4.28 6.01 15.48
C PRO A 193 -5.46 6.94 15.76
N CYS A 194 -6.10 7.43 14.70
CA CYS A 194 -7.24 8.31 14.83
C CYS A 194 -8.47 7.77 14.11
N GLU A 195 -9.65 8.23 14.53
CA GLU A 195 -10.92 7.76 14.01
C GLU A 195 -11.31 8.55 12.75
N HIS A 196 -11.07 7.98 11.58
CA HIS A 196 -11.42 8.61 10.30
C HIS A 196 -12.46 7.82 9.48
N HIS A 197 -12.82 6.63 9.92
CA HIS A 197 -13.78 5.77 9.21
C HIS A 197 -15.16 5.72 9.86
N VAL A 198 -15.21 5.70 11.20
CA VAL A 198 -16.43 5.60 11.99
C VAL A 198 -16.31 6.50 13.22
N ASN A 199 -17.42 6.73 13.90
CA ASN A 199 -17.40 7.31 15.24
C ASN A 199 -17.09 6.19 16.24
N GLY A 200 -15.89 6.16 16.75
CA GLY A 200 -15.40 5.14 17.65
C GLY A 200 -14.77 5.70 18.92
N SER A 201 -13.91 4.93 19.57
CA SER A 201 -13.25 5.27 20.80
C SER A 201 -11.94 6.05 20.64
N ARG A 202 -11.42 6.14 19.40
CA ARG A 202 -10.18 6.84 19.11
C ARG A 202 -10.43 8.34 18.98
N PRO A 203 -9.41 9.19 19.14
CA PRO A 203 -9.55 10.62 18.89
C PRO A 203 -9.90 10.87 17.42
N SER A 204 -10.64 11.93 17.15
CA SER A 204 -10.89 12.39 15.79
C SER A 204 -9.58 12.76 15.11
N CYS A 205 -9.43 12.42 13.83
CA CYS A 205 -8.26 12.81 13.05
C CYS A 205 -8.21 14.33 12.92
N SER A 206 -7.13 14.94 13.38
CA SER A 206 -6.87 16.35 13.13
C SER A 206 -6.46 16.56 11.67
N GLY A 207 -6.94 17.62 11.02
CA GLY A 207 -6.56 17.96 9.65
C GLY A 207 -5.08 18.37 9.49
N GLU A 208 -4.35 18.55 10.58
CA GLU A 208 -2.92 18.78 10.61
C GLU A 208 -2.23 17.41 10.74
N GLY A 209 -1.50 16.99 9.71
CA GLY A 209 -0.67 15.77 9.77
C GLY A 209 0.37 15.90 10.88
N GLY A 210 0.64 14.81 11.60
CA GLY A 210 1.66 14.78 12.63
C GLY A 210 3.06 15.00 12.06
N ASP A 211 3.90 15.70 12.82
CA ASP A 211 5.33 15.82 12.51
C ASP A 211 6.01 14.44 12.57
N THR A 212 7.02 14.24 11.74
CA THR A 212 7.84 13.04 11.84
C THR A 212 8.54 12.98 13.20
N PRO A 213 8.35 11.90 13.98
CA PRO A 213 9.05 11.75 15.24
C PRO A 213 10.58 11.76 15.06
N ARG A 214 11.32 12.05 16.11
CA ARG A 214 12.78 12.05 16.05
C ARG A 214 13.33 10.63 16.04
N CYS A 215 14.31 10.36 15.17
CA CYS A 215 15.08 9.13 15.25
C CYS A 215 15.74 8.99 16.62
N ALA A 216 15.37 7.95 17.36
CA ALA A 216 16.04 7.56 18.59
C ALA A 216 16.75 6.22 18.37
N LYS A 217 18.02 6.13 18.67
CA LYS A 217 18.80 4.88 18.61
C LYS A 217 18.84 4.19 19.97
N SER A 218 17.66 4.14 20.60
CA SER A 218 17.43 3.49 21.89
C SER A 218 16.07 2.79 21.85
N CYS A 219 15.93 1.71 22.57
CA CYS A 219 14.66 1.06 22.77
C CYS A 219 13.82 1.82 23.83
N GLU A 220 12.52 1.54 23.89
CA GLU A 220 11.68 2.01 24.97
C GLU A 220 12.17 1.54 26.34
N ALA A 221 11.76 2.22 27.40
CA ALA A 221 12.19 1.91 28.76
C ALA A 221 11.70 0.52 29.17
N GLY A 222 12.60 -0.28 29.74
CA GLY A 222 12.30 -1.64 30.17
C GLY A 222 12.47 -2.72 29.11
N TYR A 223 12.65 -2.38 27.85
CA TYR A 223 12.93 -3.36 26.80
C TYR A 223 14.39 -3.82 26.84
N SER A 224 14.60 -5.11 26.71
CA SER A 224 15.92 -5.75 26.53
C SER A 224 15.78 -6.74 25.38
N PRO A 225 16.64 -6.72 24.42
CA PRO A 225 18.04 -6.27 24.29
C PRO A 225 18.20 -4.77 23.92
N SER A 226 19.46 -4.35 23.68
CA SER A 226 19.76 -2.98 23.25
C SER A 226 19.36 -2.72 21.79
N TYR A 227 19.15 -1.47 21.41
CA TYR A 227 18.82 -1.06 20.03
C TYR A 227 19.78 -1.67 18.98
N LYS A 228 21.08 -1.75 19.28
CA LYS A 228 22.06 -2.33 18.36
C LYS A 228 21.92 -3.84 18.22
N SER A 229 21.62 -4.54 19.32
CA SER A 229 21.50 -6.00 19.35
C SER A 229 20.12 -6.50 18.88
N ASP A 230 19.14 -5.61 18.80
CA ASP A 230 17.79 -5.90 18.31
C ASP A 230 17.64 -5.74 16.77
N LYS A 231 18.71 -5.41 16.07
CA LYS A 231 18.66 -5.19 14.62
C LYS A 231 18.42 -6.49 13.83
N HIS A 232 17.40 -6.47 13.01
CA HIS A 232 17.09 -7.49 11.99
C HIS A 232 17.52 -6.97 10.63
N TYR A 233 18.24 -7.78 9.87
CA TYR A 233 18.81 -7.37 8.58
C TYR A 233 18.21 -8.14 7.42
N GLY A 234 18.13 -7.47 6.26
CA GLY A 234 17.98 -8.15 4.98
C GLY A 234 19.33 -8.61 4.44
N LYS A 235 19.37 -9.80 3.87
CA LYS A 235 20.52 -10.31 3.10
C LYS A 235 20.58 -9.69 1.71
N SER A 236 19.41 -9.42 1.11
CA SER A 236 19.28 -8.80 -0.20
C SER A 236 18.00 -7.98 -0.31
N SER A 237 17.99 -7.01 -1.23
CA SER A 237 16.83 -6.23 -1.62
C SER A 237 16.80 -6.07 -3.13
N TYR A 238 15.63 -6.09 -3.73
CA TYR A 238 15.46 -6.09 -5.18
C TYR A 238 14.07 -5.61 -5.61
N ASN A 239 13.98 -5.10 -6.83
CA ASN A 239 12.69 -4.95 -7.50
C ASN A 239 12.24 -6.33 -8.02
N VAL A 240 10.98 -6.65 -7.79
CA VAL A 240 10.33 -7.82 -8.40
C VAL A 240 10.08 -7.52 -9.88
N GLY A 241 10.21 -8.52 -10.76
CA GLY A 241 9.88 -8.32 -12.17
C GLY A 241 8.39 -7.98 -12.35
N GLU A 242 8.08 -7.21 -13.38
CA GLU A 242 6.72 -6.70 -13.65
C GLU A 242 5.77 -7.76 -14.22
N GLU A 243 6.31 -8.91 -14.63
CA GLU A 243 5.50 -10.01 -15.16
C GLU A 243 4.70 -10.70 -14.04
N GLU A 244 3.41 -10.87 -14.28
CA GLU A 244 2.48 -11.50 -13.34
C GLU A 244 3.03 -12.80 -12.72
N LYS A 245 3.56 -13.71 -13.54
CA LYS A 245 4.12 -14.98 -13.07
C LYS A 245 5.36 -14.84 -12.19
N GLN A 246 6.17 -13.81 -12.42
CA GLN A 246 7.33 -13.53 -11.56
C GLN A 246 6.89 -13.03 -10.18
N ILE A 247 5.87 -12.18 -10.14
CA ILE A 247 5.28 -11.70 -8.90
C ILE A 247 4.62 -12.85 -8.13
N MET A 248 3.84 -13.69 -8.82
CA MET A 248 3.22 -14.88 -8.21
C MET A 248 4.27 -15.84 -7.64
N LYS A 249 5.35 -16.08 -8.39
CA LYS A 249 6.46 -16.92 -7.92
C LYS A 249 7.10 -16.32 -6.68
N GLU A 250 7.42 -15.03 -6.70
CA GLU A 250 8.04 -14.34 -5.58
C GLU A 250 7.19 -14.44 -4.30
N ILE A 251 5.89 -14.17 -4.40
CA ILE A 251 4.99 -14.25 -3.25
C ILE A 251 4.84 -15.68 -2.75
N SER A 252 4.72 -16.67 -3.66
CA SER A 252 4.51 -18.07 -3.26
C SER A 252 5.74 -18.75 -2.65
N GLU A 253 6.94 -18.31 -2.98
CA GLU A 253 8.19 -18.90 -2.49
C GLU A 253 8.75 -18.13 -1.28
N ASN A 254 8.67 -16.80 -1.29
CA ASN A 254 9.36 -15.93 -0.34
C ASN A 254 8.42 -15.15 0.58
N GLY A 255 7.11 -15.17 0.33
CA GLY A 255 6.13 -14.45 1.13
C GLY A 255 5.76 -13.06 0.59
N PRO A 256 4.96 -12.30 1.33
CA PRO A 256 4.43 -11.00 0.92
C PRO A 256 5.51 -10.02 0.44
N VAL A 257 5.13 -9.17 -0.50
CA VAL A 257 5.98 -8.11 -1.06
C VAL A 257 5.38 -6.73 -0.72
N GLU A 258 6.18 -5.68 -0.80
CA GLU A 258 5.65 -4.32 -0.83
C GLU A 258 5.32 -3.97 -2.28
N GLY A 259 4.09 -3.50 -2.51
CA GLY A 259 3.64 -2.96 -3.78
C GLY A 259 3.21 -1.50 -3.63
N ALA A 260 3.46 -0.69 -4.66
CA ALA A 260 3.00 0.69 -4.66
C ALA A 260 2.19 0.99 -5.91
N PHE A 261 1.19 1.87 -5.78
CA PHE A 261 0.29 2.19 -6.88
C PHE A 261 -0.25 3.62 -6.78
N THR A 262 -0.79 4.11 -7.88
CA THR A 262 -1.49 5.39 -7.90
C THR A 262 -2.88 5.23 -7.29
N VAL A 263 -3.14 5.90 -6.18
CA VAL A 263 -4.48 6.03 -5.60
C VAL A 263 -5.25 7.09 -6.36
N TYR A 264 -6.49 6.75 -6.74
CA TYR A 264 -7.47 7.66 -7.28
C TYR A 264 -8.57 7.95 -6.26
N GLU A 265 -9.30 9.03 -6.44
CA GLU A 265 -10.36 9.47 -5.51
C GLU A 265 -11.41 8.40 -5.24
N ASP A 266 -11.70 7.55 -6.22
CA ASP A 266 -12.65 6.45 -6.07
C ASP A 266 -12.15 5.30 -5.21
N PHE A 267 -10.82 5.04 -5.16
CA PHE A 267 -10.26 4.03 -4.26
C PHE A 267 -10.53 4.31 -2.79
N LEU A 268 -10.63 5.59 -2.42
CA LEU A 268 -10.95 6.02 -1.06
C LEU A 268 -12.32 5.50 -0.59
N LEU A 269 -13.19 5.17 -1.54
CA LEU A 269 -14.57 4.68 -1.33
C LEU A 269 -14.70 3.15 -1.42
N TYR A 270 -13.59 2.42 -1.57
CA TYR A 270 -13.61 0.98 -1.72
C TYR A 270 -14.19 0.27 -0.50
N LYS A 271 -15.16 -0.64 -0.71
CA LYS A 271 -15.78 -1.48 0.33
C LYS A 271 -15.62 -2.97 0.09
N GLY A 272 -15.41 -3.41 -1.15
CA GLY A 272 -15.26 -4.83 -1.46
C GLY A 272 -15.37 -5.12 -2.94
N GLY A 273 -14.94 -6.32 -3.36
CA GLY A 273 -14.81 -6.74 -4.75
C GLY A 273 -13.46 -6.37 -5.35
N VAL A 274 -13.29 -6.55 -6.66
CA VAL A 274 -12.00 -6.27 -7.34
C VAL A 274 -11.96 -4.84 -7.84
N TYR A 275 -11.17 -4.00 -7.17
CA TYR A 275 -11.03 -2.58 -7.52
C TYR A 275 -10.48 -2.39 -8.93
N GLN A 276 -11.15 -1.54 -9.67
CA GLN A 276 -10.72 -0.96 -10.94
C GLN A 276 -11.06 0.53 -10.93
N HIS A 277 -10.13 1.38 -11.31
CA HIS A 277 -10.36 2.82 -11.36
C HIS A 277 -11.50 3.16 -12.35
N VAL A 278 -12.49 3.87 -11.87
CA VAL A 278 -13.71 4.24 -12.61
C VAL A 278 -13.77 5.74 -12.84
N THR A 279 -13.48 6.53 -11.82
CA THR A 279 -13.68 7.99 -11.84
C THR A 279 -12.82 8.68 -10.79
N GLY A 280 -12.66 9.98 -10.95
CA GLY A 280 -11.88 10.82 -10.03
C GLY A 280 -10.45 11.06 -10.50
N SER A 281 -9.79 11.99 -9.82
CA SER A 281 -8.41 12.38 -10.10
C SER A 281 -7.43 11.53 -9.28
N ALA A 282 -6.18 11.46 -9.72
CA ALA A 282 -5.11 10.88 -8.92
C ALA A 282 -4.90 11.69 -7.63
N VAL A 283 -4.82 10.99 -6.51
CA VAL A 283 -4.58 11.56 -5.17
C VAL A 283 -3.09 11.58 -4.87
N GLY A 284 -2.42 10.45 -5.10
CA GLY A 284 -0.99 10.26 -4.83
C GLY A 284 -0.58 8.80 -4.95
N GLY A 285 0.67 8.50 -4.67
CA GLY A 285 1.16 7.13 -4.56
C GLY A 285 0.89 6.56 -3.17
N HIS A 286 0.67 5.26 -3.07
CA HIS A 286 0.44 4.54 -1.82
C HIS A 286 1.18 3.20 -1.86
N ALA A 287 1.89 2.86 -0.80
CA ALA A 287 2.56 1.57 -0.66
C ALA A 287 1.81 0.69 0.35
N ILE A 288 1.64 -0.56 -0.04
CA ILE A 288 0.86 -1.56 0.69
C ILE A 288 1.59 -2.90 0.68
N LYS A 289 1.17 -3.81 1.51
CA LYS A 289 1.61 -5.19 1.45
C LYS A 289 0.75 -5.98 0.45
N VAL A 290 1.38 -6.66 -0.52
CA VAL A 290 0.71 -7.62 -1.41
C VAL A 290 1.03 -9.03 -0.92
N LEU A 291 -0.01 -9.80 -0.59
CA LEU A 291 0.12 -11.07 0.12
C LEU A 291 -0.51 -12.26 -0.62
N GLY A 292 -1.05 -12.05 -1.81
CA GLY A 292 -1.66 -13.13 -2.57
C GLY A 292 -2.34 -12.65 -3.84
N TRP A 293 -3.06 -13.55 -4.45
CA TRP A 293 -3.84 -13.33 -5.66
C TRP A 293 -5.03 -14.27 -5.73
N GLY A 294 -5.96 -13.98 -6.61
CA GLY A 294 -7.09 -14.84 -6.87
C GLY A 294 -7.93 -14.37 -8.06
N GLU A 295 -9.11 -14.96 -8.16
CA GLU A 295 -10.14 -14.57 -9.11
C GLU A 295 -11.49 -14.46 -8.41
N GLU A 296 -12.19 -13.37 -8.64
CA GLU A 296 -13.54 -13.15 -8.12
C GLU A 296 -14.50 -12.83 -9.27
N ASN A 297 -15.48 -13.66 -9.46
CA ASN A 297 -16.46 -13.53 -10.55
C ASN A 297 -15.82 -13.38 -11.95
N GLY A 298 -14.75 -14.14 -12.21
CA GLY A 298 -14.00 -14.07 -13.47
C GLY A 298 -13.03 -12.90 -13.58
N THR A 299 -12.82 -12.11 -12.53
CA THR A 299 -11.90 -10.98 -12.50
C THR A 299 -10.68 -11.33 -11.67
N PRO A 300 -9.47 -11.38 -12.27
CA PRO A 300 -8.25 -11.67 -11.54
C PRO A 300 -7.83 -10.49 -10.66
N TYR A 301 -7.26 -10.77 -9.47
CA TYR A 301 -6.86 -9.74 -8.53
C TYR A 301 -5.55 -10.05 -7.81
N TRP A 302 -4.88 -8.99 -7.33
CA TRP A 302 -3.92 -9.03 -6.26
C TRP A 302 -4.62 -8.75 -4.93
N LEU A 303 -4.27 -9.53 -3.89
CA LEU A 303 -4.76 -9.31 -2.53
C LEU A 303 -3.77 -8.40 -1.79
N GLY A 304 -4.23 -7.23 -1.37
CA GLY A 304 -3.47 -6.23 -0.65
C GLY A 304 -3.93 -6.04 0.79
N ALA A 305 -2.98 -5.75 1.69
CA ALA A 305 -3.25 -5.24 3.03
C ALA A 305 -2.92 -3.75 3.07
N ASN A 306 -3.90 -2.95 3.48
CA ASN A 306 -3.79 -1.51 3.62
C ASN A 306 -3.34 -1.13 5.04
N SER A 307 -2.89 0.11 5.24
CA SER A 307 -2.46 0.65 6.53
C SER A 307 -3.38 1.76 7.05
N TRP A 308 -4.67 1.67 6.73
CA TRP A 308 -5.72 2.63 7.13
C TRP A 308 -6.73 2.03 8.09
N ASN A 309 -6.27 1.14 9.01
CA ASN A 309 -7.10 0.44 9.97
C ASN A 309 -8.02 -0.65 9.37
N THR A 310 -8.59 -1.47 10.26
CA THR A 310 -9.46 -2.61 9.89
C THR A 310 -10.87 -2.23 9.48
N ASP A 311 -11.34 -1.04 9.76
CA ASP A 311 -12.67 -0.56 9.38
C ASP A 311 -12.73 0.04 7.96
N TRP A 312 -11.57 0.16 7.29
CA TRP A 312 -11.51 0.48 5.87
C TRP A 312 -11.58 -0.79 5.01
N GLY A 313 -12.27 -0.71 3.86
CA GLY A 313 -12.33 -1.80 2.87
C GLY A 313 -12.91 -3.11 3.40
N GLU A 314 -12.26 -4.22 3.10
CA GLU A 314 -12.60 -5.58 3.58
C GLU A 314 -11.78 -5.91 4.84
N ASN A 315 -12.12 -5.32 5.98
CA ASN A 315 -11.37 -5.46 7.25
C ASN A 315 -9.88 -5.07 7.10
N GLY A 316 -9.60 -3.98 6.41
CA GLY A 316 -8.25 -3.48 6.13
C GLY A 316 -7.60 -4.08 4.88
N PHE A 317 -8.18 -5.13 4.29
CA PHE A 317 -7.73 -5.73 3.04
C PHE A 317 -8.50 -5.18 1.84
N PHE A 318 -7.92 -5.39 0.66
CA PHE A 318 -8.57 -5.06 -0.61
C PHE A 318 -8.06 -5.95 -1.74
N LYS A 319 -8.81 -5.98 -2.82
CA LYS A 319 -8.44 -6.65 -4.07
C LYS A 319 -8.30 -5.60 -5.16
N ILE A 320 -7.25 -5.67 -5.94
CA ILE A 320 -7.01 -4.79 -7.09
C ILE A 320 -6.77 -5.62 -8.34
N LEU A 321 -7.27 -5.17 -9.48
CA LEU A 321 -7.14 -5.87 -10.76
C LEU A 321 -5.69 -6.27 -11.03
N LYS A 322 -5.49 -7.54 -11.42
CA LYS A 322 -4.21 -8.18 -11.73
C LYS A 322 -4.04 -8.37 -13.24
N GLY A 323 -2.78 -8.32 -13.71
CA GLY A 323 -2.39 -8.69 -15.08
C GLY A 323 -2.44 -7.56 -16.10
N SER A 324 -2.58 -6.31 -15.67
CA SER A 324 -2.66 -5.15 -16.57
C SER A 324 -1.90 -3.92 -16.05
N ASP A 325 -1.03 -4.10 -15.08
CA ASP A 325 -0.35 -3.01 -14.32
C ASP A 325 -1.33 -1.93 -13.88
N HIS A 326 -2.49 -2.38 -13.36
CA HIS A 326 -3.58 -1.48 -13.01
C HIS A 326 -3.14 -0.50 -11.92
N CYS A 327 -3.28 0.79 -12.19
CA CYS A 327 -2.78 1.88 -11.33
C CYS A 327 -1.26 1.85 -11.09
N GLY A 328 -0.49 1.05 -11.85
CA GLY A 328 0.96 0.90 -11.71
C GLY A 328 1.41 -0.09 -10.64
N ILE A 329 0.52 -0.96 -10.13
CA ILE A 329 0.81 -1.84 -9.00
C ILE A 329 1.91 -2.88 -9.33
N GLU A 330 1.92 -3.44 -10.53
CA GLU A 330 2.86 -4.51 -10.91
C GLU A 330 4.27 -3.96 -11.19
N SER A 331 4.36 -2.73 -11.69
CA SER A 331 5.64 -2.07 -12.00
C SER A 331 6.36 -1.47 -10.78
N GLU A 332 5.72 -1.45 -9.61
CA GLU A 332 6.27 -0.85 -8.38
C GLU A 332 6.34 -1.85 -7.21
N MET A 333 6.65 -3.13 -7.49
CA MET A 333 6.83 -4.15 -6.45
C MET A 333 8.31 -4.30 -6.06
N VAL A 334 8.55 -4.31 -4.75
CA VAL A 334 9.88 -4.47 -4.16
C VAL A 334 9.85 -5.53 -3.05
N ALA A 335 10.97 -6.20 -2.87
CA ALA A 335 11.13 -7.28 -1.90
C ALA A 335 12.57 -7.44 -1.45
N GLY A 336 12.82 -8.39 -0.55
CA GLY A 336 14.15 -8.77 -0.07
C GLY A 336 14.13 -10.05 0.74
N ILE A 337 15.26 -10.68 0.88
CA ILE A 337 15.44 -11.90 1.64
C ILE A 337 16.06 -11.55 3.00
N PRO A 338 15.52 -12.05 4.14
CA PRO A 338 16.13 -11.90 5.46
C PRO A 338 17.53 -12.51 5.54
N ALA A 339 18.38 -11.99 6.45
CA ALA A 339 19.75 -12.47 6.69
C ALA A 339 19.77 -13.74 7.57
#